data_f7caaa6afa7e2fcda6face13ab088c04
#
_entry.id   f7caaa6afa7e2fcda6face13ab088c04
#
_cell.length_a   1.000
_cell.length_b   1.000
_cell.length_c   1.000
_cell.angle_alpha   90.00
_cell.angle_beta   90.00
_cell.angle_gamma   90.00
#
_symmetry.space_group_name_H-M   'P 1'
#
loop_
_entity.id
_entity.type
_entity.pdbx_description
1 polymer ?
#
loop_
_entity_poly.entity_id
_entity_poly.type
_entity_poly.pdbx_seq_one_letter_code
_entity_poly.pdbx_strand_id
1 'polypeptide(L)'
;MKILAFDQSTNLTGVALFDNGEYVDSGVIDKHKTRDADTRIAEMGLAMCRKIKEYAPDCVVIEDIQKQSNTKTVIHLARLQGCVILYCASKGIDLKVLHPSEWRKELSYKQGPKVTRSELKEQSINYVKEHLGFDTFTEDQCEACCIGMAANQLYNIK
;
A
#
# COMPACT_ATOMS: atom_id res chain seq x y z
N MET A 1 16.73 4.01 -6.95
CA MET A 1 15.95 2.78 -6.67
C MET A 1 14.47 3.11 -6.73
N LYS A 2 13.75 2.40 -7.55
CA LYS A 2 12.32 2.63 -7.77
C LYS A 2 11.48 1.74 -6.85
N ILE A 3 10.64 2.38 -6.03
CA ILE A 3 9.71 1.69 -5.10
C ILE A 3 8.28 1.84 -5.57
N LEU A 4 7.54 0.74 -5.58
CA LEU A 4 6.09 0.72 -5.77
C LEU A 4 5.41 0.26 -4.49
N ALA A 5 4.67 1.16 -3.85
CA ALA A 5 3.95 0.88 -2.62
C ALA A 5 2.46 0.64 -2.88
N PHE A 6 1.87 -0.30 -2.13
CA PHE A 6 0.43 -0.58 -2.16
C PHE A 6 -0.16 -0.51 -0.75
N ASP A 7 -1.25 0.24 -0.61
CA ASP A 7 -2.23 0.05 0.46
C ASP A 7 -3.29 -0.93 -0.03
N GLN A 8 -3.09 -2.22 0.28
CA GLN A 8 -3.83 -3.30 -0.35
C GLN A 8 -5.21 -3.53 0.26
N SER A 9 -6.21 -3.61 -0.61
CA SER A 9 -7.57 -4.03 -0.30
C SER A 9 -8.16 -4.81 -1.47
N THR A 10 -9.16 -5.64 -1.22
CA THR A 10 -9.82 -6.38 -2.31
C THR A 10 -10.80 -5.51 -3.11
N ASN A 11 -11.20 -4.37 -2.59
CA ASN A 11 -12.15 -3.45 -3.25
C ASN A 11 -11.45 -2.27 -3.89
N LEU A 12 -10.62 -1.58 -3.12
CA LEU A 12 -9.93 -0.36 -3.52
C LEU A 12 -8.51 -0.40 -2.99
N THR A 13 -7.52 -0.51 -3.87
CA THR A 13 -6.09 -0.56 -3.51
C THR A 13 -5.42 0.74 -3.91
N GLY A 14 -4.82 1.43 -2.94
CA GLY A 14 -3.96 2.58 -3.19
C GLY A 14 -2.63 2.15 -3.79
N VAL A 15 -2.08 2.97 -4.68
CA VAL A 15 -0.79 2.74 -5.36
C VAL A 15 0.03 4.01 -5.31
N ALA A 16 1.32 3.91 -4.99
CA ALA A 16 2.25 5.05 -5.06
C ALA A 16 3.62 4.61 -5.57
N LEU A 17 4.18 5.41 -6.46
CA LEU A 17 5.49 5.19 -7.07
C LEU A 17 6.47 6.27 -6.63
N PHE A 18 7.64 5.83 -6.20
CA PHE A 18 8.79 6.68 -5.87
C PHE A 18 10.01 6.25 -6.67
N ASP A 19 10.85 7.19 -7.05
CA ASP A 19 12.16 6.91 -7.66
C ASP A 19 13.25 7.72 -6.95
N ASN A 20 14.25 7.03 -6.41
CA ASN A 20 15.34 7.63 -5.62
C ASN A 20 14.82 8.54 -4.49
N GLY A 21 13.77 8.13 -3.81
CA GLY A 21 13.13 8.88 -2.71
C GLY A 21 12.12 9.94 -3.14
N GLU A 22 12.10 10.33 -4.41
CA GLU A 22 11.18 11.34 -4.94
C GLU A 22 9.86 10.73 -5.39
N TYR A 23 8.75 11.43 -5.10
CA TYR A 23 7.43 11.06 -5.58
C TYR A 23 7.34 11.17 -7.11
N VAL A 24 6.79 10.13 -7.75
CA VAL A 24 6.61 10.09 -9.22
C VAL A 24 5.15 10.07 -9.60
N ASP A 25 4.37 9.14 -9.04
CA ASP A 25 2.96 8.93 -9.41
C ASP A 25 2.19 8.24 -8.29
N SER A 26 0.88 8.40 -8.27
CA SER A 26 -0.01 7.62 -7.39
C SER A 26 -1.42 7.52 -7.95
N GLY A 27 -2.17 6.56 -7.46
CA GLY A 27 -3.54 6.32 -7.90
C GLY A 27 -4.25 5.27 -7.08
N VAL A 28 -5.38 4.81 -7.60
CA VAL A 28 -6.17 3.75 -7.00
C VAL A 28 -6.56 2.70 -8.05
N ILE A 29 -6.66 1.45 -7.62
CA ILE A 29 -7.23 0.34 -8.38
C ILE A 29 -8.59 0.04 -7.76
N ASP A 30 -9.67 0.24 -8.50
CA ASP A 30 -11.04 0.06 -8.03
C ASP A 30 -11.67 -1.22 -8.60
N LYS A 31 -12.15 -2.11 -7.72
CA LYS A 31 -12.85 -3.36 -8.01
C LYS A 31 -14.20 -3.49 -7.27
N HIS A 32 -14.74 -2.38 -6.79
CA HIS A 32 -16.02 -2.37 -6.04
C HIS A 32 -17.19 -3.00 -6.82
N LYS A 33 -17.18 -2.92 -8.14
CA LYS A 33 -18.25 -3.46 -8.99
C LYS A 33 -18.27 -4.97 -9.06
N THR A 34 -17.16 -5.64 -8.79
CA THR A 34 -17.07 -7.10 -8.78
C THR A 34 -17.61 -7.65 -7.45
N ARG A 35 -18.78 -8.28 -7.48
CA ARG A 35 -19.49 -8.74 -6.26
C ARG A 35 -18.92 -10.03 -5.69
N ASP A 36 -18.60 -10.99 -6.55
CA ASP A 36 -18.00 -12.26 -6.12
C ASP A 36 -16.58 -12.03 -5.57
N ALA A 37 -16.34 -12.54 -4.36
CA ALA A 37 -15.10 -12.27 -3.63
C ALA A 37 -13.88 -12.89 -4.30
N ASP A 38 -13.99 -14.14 -4.77
CA ASP A 38 -12.84 -14.84 -5.37
C ASP A 38 -12.47 -14.21 -6.72
N THR A 39 -13.47 -13.86 -7.55
CA THR A 39 -13.27 -13.12 -8.80
C THR A 39 -12.64 -11.76 -8.53
N ARG A 40 -13.12 -11.03 -7.52
CA ARG A 40 -12.58 -9.71 -7.16
C ARG A 40 -11.13 -9.78 -6.70
N ILE A 41 -10.77 -10.79 -5.91
CA ILE A 41 -9.39 -11.03 -5.47
C ILE A 41 -8.50 -11.30 -6.69
N ALA A 42 -8.94 -12.15 -7.60
CA ALA A 42 -8.20 -12.46 -8.82
C ALA A 42 -8.01 -11.23 -9.71
N GLU A 43 -9.06 -10.44 -9.94
CA GLU A 43 -9.00 -9.20 -10.72
C GLU A 43 -8.10 -8.15 -10.08
N MET A 44 -8.18 -7.99 -8.75
CA MET A 44 -7.31 -7.06 -8.01
C MET A 44 -5.85 -7.51 -8.10
N GLY A 45 -5.57 -8.80 -7.85
CA GLY A 45 -4.23 -9.36 -7.95
C GLY A 45 -3.62 -9.18 -9.35
N LEU A 46 -4.39 -9.45 -10.42
CA LEU A 46 -3.97 -9.20 -11.80
C LEU A 46 -3.70 -7.71 -12.06
N ALA A 47 -4.53 -6.81 -11.52
CA ALA A 47 -4.34 -5.38 -11.69
C ALA A 47 -3.09 -4.88 -10.97
N MET A 48 -2.82 -5.36 -9.75
CA MET A 48 -1.57 -5.07 -9.02
C MET A 48 -0.35 -5.59 -9.79
N CYS A 49 -0.39 -6.82 -10.29
CA CYS A 49 0.68 -7.39 -11.12
C CYS A 49 0.93 -6.58 -12.41
N ARG A 50 -0.13 -6.06 -13.05
CA ARG A 50 0.00 -5.16 -14.20
C ARG A 50 0.69 -3.86 -13.83
N LYS A 51 0.37 -3.26 -12.68
CA LYS A 51 1.05 -2.06 -12.18
C LYS A 51 2.52 -2.32 -11.87
N ILE A 52 2.86 -3.46 -11.29
CA ILE A 52 4.25 -3.86 -11.06
C ILE A 52 4.99 -4.01 -12.41
N LYS A 53 4.35 -4.64 -13.41
CA LYS A 53 4.94 -4.77 -14.75
C LYS A 53 5.11 -3.41 -15.44
N GLU A 54 4.10 -2.53 -15.36
CA GLU A 54 4.09 -1.20 -15.98
C GLU A 54 5.19 -0.30 -15.43
N TYR A 55 5.30 -0.24 -14.11
CA TYR A 55 6.27 0.64 -13.46
C TYR A 55 7.68 0.05 -13.36
N ALA A 56 7.80 -1.27 -13.48
CA ALA A 56 9.07 -2.01 -13.36
C ALA A 56 9.91 -1.55 -12.15
N PRO A 57 9.37 -1.67 -10.91
CA PRO A 57 10.07 -1.24 -9.71
C PRO A 57 11.21 -2.21 -9.35
N ASP A 58 12.21 -1.68 -8.66
CA ASP A 58 13.26 -2.49 -8.03
C ASP A 58 12.73 -3.20 -6.77
N CYS A 59 11.81 -2.54 -6.07
CA CYS A 59 11.21 -3.05 -4.83
C CYS A 59 9.70 -2.75 -4.80
N VAL A 60 8.92 -3.74 -4.39
CA VAL A 60 7.50 -3.59 -4.05
C VAL A 60 7.35 -3.56 -2.55
N VAL A 61 6.52 -2.66 -2.03
CA VAL A 61 6.22 -2.53 -0.60
C VAL A 61 4.73 -2.69 -0.37
N ILE A 62 4.37 -3.54 0.57
CA ILE A 62 2.98 -3.78 0.97
C ILE A 62 2.85 -3.71 2.49
N GLU A 63 1.65 -3.35 2.98
CA GLU A 63 1.36 -3.40 4.40
C GLU A 63 1.11 -4.84 4.86
N ASP A 64 1.60 -5.22 6.05
CA ASP A 64 1.30 -6.51 6.65
C ASP A 64 -0.16 -6.61 7.12
N ILE A 65 -0.71 -7.82 7.05
CA ILE A 65 -2.11 -8.08 7.39
C ILE A 65 -2.28 -8.09 8.90
N GLN A 66 -3.07 -7.13 9.39
CA GLN A 66 -3.40 -7.06 10.80
C GLN A 66 -4.51 -8.04 11.18
N LYS A 67 -4.43 -8.55 12.41
CA LYS A 67 -5.53 -9.32 13.00
C LYS A 67 -6.80 -8.46 13.01
N GLN A 68 -7.85 -8.96 12.39
CA GLN A 68 -9.16 -8.32 12.37
C GLN A 68 -10.20 -9.25 12.98
N SER A 69 -11.29 -8.68 13.50
CA SER A 69 -12.44 -9.44 14.00
C SER A 69 -13.12 -10.28 12.91
N ASN A 70 -13.09 -9.80 11.66
CA ASN A 70 -13.63 -10.51 10.52
C ASN A 70 -12.57 -11.39 9.85
N THR A 71 -12.58 -12.69 10.20
CA THR A 71 -11.67 -13.68 9.63
C THR A 71 -11.74 -13.80 8.11
N LYS A 72 -12.92 -13.60 7.49
CA LYS A 72 -13.06 -13.60 6.02
C LYS A 72 -12.21 -12.52 5.37
N THR A 73 -12.21 -11.32 5.95
CA THR A 73 -11.38 -10.22 5.44
C THR A 73 -9.90 -10.57 5.49
N VAL A 74 -9.43 -11.15 6.59
CA VAL A 74 -8.03 -11.60 6.74
C VAL A 74 -7.67 -12.64 5.66
N ILE A 75 -8.54 -13.64 5.45
CA ILE A 75 -8.33 -14.67 4.42
C ILE A 75 -8.27 -14.05 3.02
N HIS A 76 -9.17 -13.13 2.69
CA HIS A 76 -9.19 -12.47 1.38
C HIS A 76 -7.92 -11.63 1.14
N LEU A 77 -7.48 -10.87 2.15
CA LEU A 77 -6.24 -10.10 2.06
C LEU A 77 -5.02 -11.02 1.93
N ALA A 78 -4.98 -12.14 2.66
CA ALA A 78 -3.88 -13.10 2.56
C ALA A 78 -3.79 -13.74 1.16
N ARG A 79 -4.93 -14.07 0.56
CA ARG A 79 -4.98 -14.57 -0.84
C ARG A 79 -4.46 -13.53 -1.83
N LEU A 80 -4.89 -12.27 -1.67
CA LEU A 80 -4.43 -11.16 -2.51
C LEU A 80 -2.92 -10.92 -2.34
N GLN A 81 -2.44 -10.88 -1.11
CA GLN A 81 -1.01 -10.72 -0.80
C GLN A 81 -0.18 -11.85 -1.40
N GLY A 82 -0.68 -13.10 -1.33
CA GLY A 82 -0.04 -14.25 -1.96
C GLY A 82 0.18 -14.09 -3.46
N CYS A 83 -0.75 -13.45 -4.19
CA CYS A 83 -0.58 -13.16 -5.62
C CYS A 83 0.61 -12.21 -5.86
N VAL A 84 0.74 -11.16 -5.06
CA VAL A 84 1.83 -10.18 -5.17
C VAL A 84 3.16 -10.82 -4.81
N ILE A 85 3.21 -11.59 -3.71
CA ILE A 85 4.42 -12.32 -3.27
C ILE A 85 4.91 -13.25 -4.39
N LEU A 86 4.02 -14.08 -4.94
CA LEU A 86 4.37 -15.01 -6.00
C LEU A 86 4.85 -14.28 -7.26
N TYR A 87 4.18 -13.21 -7.64
CA TYR A 87 4.55 -12.45 -8.82
C TYR A 87 5.94 -11.81 -8.66
N CYS A 88 6.21 -11.14 -7.56
CA CYS A 88 7.51 -10.53 -7.28
C CYS A 88 8.62 -11.59 -7.29
N ALA A 89 8.43 -12.72 -6.59
CA ALA A 89 9.37 -13.82 -6.57
C ALA A 89 9.66 -14.37 -7.98
N SER A 90 8.61 -14.53 -8.81
CA SER A 90 8.76 -15.03 -10.19
C SER A 90 9.52 -14.08 -11.12
N LYS A 91 9.60 -12.79 -10.77
CA LYS A 91 10.28 -11.74 -11.53
C LYS A 91 11.61 -11.29 -10.93
N GLY A 92 12.00 -11.83 -9.78
CA GLY A 92 13.19 -11.40 -9.06
C GLY A 92 13.11 -9.96 -8.52
N ILE A 93 11.89 -9.47 -8.27
CA ILE A 93 11.64 -8.15 -7.70
C ILE A 93 11.68 -8.27 -6.17
N ASP A 94 12.41 -7.38 -5.51
CA ASP A 94 12.43 -7.36 -4.04
C ASP A 94 11.04 -7.00 -3.49
N LEU A 95 10.64 -7.66 -2.40
CA LEU A 95 9.36 -7.42 -1.73
C LEU A 95 9.59 -7.16 -0.24
N LYS A 96 9.07 -6.05 0.24
CA LYS A 96 9.06 -5.70 1.66
C LYS A 96 7.61 -5.68 2.17
N VAL A 97 7.41 -6.32 3.32
CA VAL A 97 6.13 -6.31 4.03
C VAL A 97 6.34 -5.49 5.30
N LEU A 98 5.69 -4.33 5.38
CA LEU A 98 5.83 -3.41 6.51
C LEU A 98 4.67 -3.56 7.49
N HIS A 99 4.98 -3.76 8.77
CA HIS A 99 3.95 -3.74 9.79
C HIS A 99 3.37 -2.32 9.93
N PRO A 100 2.03 -2.15 10.05
CA PRO A 100 1.40 -0.83 10.14
C PRO A 100 1.97 0.07 11.23
N SER A 101 2.30 -0.49 12.40
CA SER A 101 2.90 0.30 13.48
C SER A 101 4.34 0.74 13.18
N GLU A 102 5.05 0.01 12.33
CA GLU A 102 6.42 0.32 11.94
C GLU A 102 6.46 1.54 11.01
N TRP A 103 5.74 1.49 9.90
CA TRP A 103 5.74 2.60 8.96
C TRP A 103 5.09 3.87 9.53
N ARG A 104 4.04 3.73 10.38
CA ARG A 104 3.43 4.86 11.08
C ARG A 104 4.37 5.48 12.10
N LYS A 105 5.18 4.68 12.80
CA LYS A 105 6.21 5.17 13.71
C LYS A 105 7.28 5.96 12.96
N GLU A 106 7.72 5.46 11.81
CA GLU A 106 8.71 6.13 10.97
C GLU A 106 8.24 7.53 10.55
N LEU A 107 6.96 7.67 10.22
CA LEU A 107 6.36 8.97 9.88
C LEU A 107 5.88 9.77 11.11
N SER A 108 6.26 9.37 12.32
CA SER A 108 5.91 10.06 13.58
C SER A 108 4.41 10.15 13.86
N TYR A 109 3.62 9.18 13.40
CA TYR A 109 2.18 9.15 13.68
C TYR A 109 1.89 8.92 15.17
N LYS A 110 0.85 9.58 15.67
CA LYS A 110 0.25 9.20 16.95
C LYS A 110 -0.39 7.83 16.80
N GLN A 111 -0.03 6.91 17.70
CA GLN A 111 -0.52 5.55 17.73
C GLN A 111 -0.93 5.17 19.15
N GLY A 112 -1.67 4.08 19.30
CA GLY A 112 -2.05 3.54 20.60
C GLY A 112 -3.54 3.22 20.69
N PRO A 113 -3.99 2.64 21.82
CA PRO A 113 -5.36 2.10 21.95
C PRO A 113 -6.47 3.15 21.93
N LYS A 114 -6.11 4.43 22.11
CA LYS A 114 -7.05 5.57 22.07
C LYS A 114 -7.14 6.22 20.69
N VAL A 115 -6.25 5.86 19.76
CA VAL A 115 -6.24 6.43 18.41
C VAL A 115 -7.18 5.63 17.53
N THR A 116 -8.16 6.29 16.95
CA THR A 116 -9.16 5.67 16.07
C THR A 116 -8.61 5.46 14.66
N ARG A 117 -9.28 4.57 13.91
CA ARG A 117 -8.95 4.37 12.48
C ARG A 117 -9.12 5.65 11.67
N SER A 118 -10.13 6.46 11.99
CA SER A 118 -10.36 7.75 11.33
C SER A 118 -9.21 8.72 11.56
N GLU A 119 -8.71 8.81 12.79
CA GLU A 119 -7.54 9.65 13.11
C GLU A 119 -6.26 9.19 12.41
N LEU A 120 -6.07 7.87 12.25
CA LEU A 120 -4.93 7.34 11.48
C LEU A 120 -5.01 7.76 10.01
N LYS A 121 -6.19 7.69 9.40
CA LYS A 121 -6.42 8.14 8.02
C LYS A 121 -6.22 9.64 7.84
N GLU A 122 -6.72 10.43 8.79
CA GLU A 122 -6.52 11.87 8.80
C GLU A 122 -5.03 12.24 8.89
N GLN A 123 -4.24 11.50 9.68
CA GLN A 123 -2.79 11.68 9.72
C GLN A 123 -2.14 11.40 8.37
N SER A 124 -2.59 10.37 7.62
CA SER A 124 -2.09 10.08 6.27
C SER A 124 -2.39 11.20 5.29
N ILE A 125 -3.62 11.73 5.32
CA ILE A 125 -4.02 12.86 4.46
C ILE A 125 -3.16 14.10 4.76
N ASN A 126 -3.03 14.44 6.04
CA ASN A 126 -2.26 15.61 6.46
C ASN A 126 -0.77 15.46 6.12
N TYR A 127 -0.20 14.27 6.30
CA TYR A 127 1.19 13.98 5.97
C TYR A 127 1.47 14.17 4.46
N VAL A 128 0.60 13.63 3.61
CA VAL A 128 0.71 13.80 2.15
C VAL A 128 0.57 15.27 1.74
N LYS A 129 -0.38 15.98 2.33
CA LYS A 129 -0.55 17.42 2.07
C LYS A 129 0.68 18.23 2.45
N GLU A 130 1.28 17.94 3.60
CA GLU A 130 2.45 18.65 4.11
C GLU A 130 3.71 18.35 3.28
N HIS A 131 3.93 17.08 2.90
CA HIS A 131 5.19 16.64 2.31
C HIS A 131 5.17 16.57 0.77
N LEU A 132 4.00 16.33 0.16
CA LEU A 132 3.84 16.26 -1.30
C LEU A 132 3.01 17.41 -1.89
N GLY A 133 2.33 18.20 -1.05
CA GLY A 133 1.54 19.35 -1.50
C GLY A 133 0.19 18.99 -2.14
N PHE A 134 -0.27 17.73 -2.03
CA PHE A 134 -1.55 17.28 -2.61
C PHE A 134 -2.66 17.26 -1.55
N ASP A 135 -3.83 17.82 -1.89
CA ASP A 135 -5.02 17.86 -1.05
C ASP A 135 -6.26 17.21 -1.70
N THR A 136 -6.11 16.64 -2.90
CA THR A 136 -7.19 16.01 -3.68
C THR A 136 -7.11 14.49 -3.72
N PHE A 137 -6.11 13.88 -3.07
CA PHE A 137 -5.92 12.43 -3.06
C PHE A 137 -6.99 11.74 -2.20
N THR A 138 -7.36 10.51 -2.60
CA THR A 138 -8.21 9.65 -1.78
C THR A 138 -7.44 9.15 -0.55
N GLU A 139 -8.16 8.65 0.47
CA GLU A 139 -7.55 8.07 1.67
C GLU A 139 -6.57 6.95 1.32
N ASP A 140 -7.00 5.99 0.48
CA ASP A 140 -6.18 4.84 0.07
C ASP A 140 -4.93 5.28 -0.72
N GLN A 141 -5.06 6.31 -1.53
CA GLN A 141 -3.93 6.92 -2.25
C GLN A 141 -2.93 7.57 -1.28
N CYS A 142 -3.43 8.29 -0.26
CA CYS A 142 -2.60 8.87 0.78
C CYS A 142 -1.88 7.80 1.62
N GLU A 143 -2.57 6.71 2.00
CA GLU A 143 -1.96 5.61 2.75
C GLU A 143 -0.86 4.93 1.92
N ALA A 144 -1.08 4.67 0.63
CA ALA A 144 -0.04 4.13 -0.25
C ALA A 144 1.17 5.07 -0.37
N CYS A 145 0.96 6.39 -0.48
CA CYS A 145 2.05 7.38 -0.47
C CYS A 145 2.83 7.33 0.85
N CYS A 146 2.15 7.26 1.98
CA CYS A 146 2.78 7.18 3.30
C CYS A 146 3.61 5.90 3.47
N ILE A 147 3.09 4.74 3.04
CA ILE A 147 3.83 3.48 3.03
C ILE A 147 5.12 3.61 2.20
N GLY A 148 5.03 4.22 1.01
CA GLY A 148 6.19 4.44 0.14
C GLY A 148 7.21 5.40 0.74
N MET A 149 6.77 6.51 1.33
CA MET A 149 7.67 7.47 2.01
C MET A 149 8.36 6.84 3.22
N ALA A 150 7.63 6.08 4.03
CA ALA A 150 8.22 5.35 5.16
C ALA A 150 9.26 4.31 4.69
N ALA A 151 8.96 3.58 3.61
CA ALA A 151 9.92 2.63 3.03
C ALA A 151 11.20 3.32 2.55
N ASN A 152 11.10 4.48 1.91
CA ASN A 152 12.27 5.27 1.51
C ASN A 152 13.15 5.63 2.71
N GLN A 153 12.56 6.02 3.83
CA GLN A 153 13.29 6.37 5.06
C GLN A 153 13.90 5.12 5.71
N LEU A 154 13.11 4.05 5.91
CA LEU A 154 13.55 2.81 6.55
C LEU A 154 14.69 2.11 5.81
N TYR A 155 14.68 2.16 4.49
CA TYR A 155 15.70 1.49 3.67
C TYR A 155 16.80 2.43 3.16
N ASN A 156 16.85 3.68 3.67
CA ASN A 156 17.85 4.70 3.29
C ASN A 156 18.01 4.86 1.77
N ILE A 157 16.89 4.88 1.06
CA ILE A 157 16.87 5.05 -0.38
C ILE A 157 17.03 6.54 -0.69
N LYS A 158 18.21 6.87 -1.20
CA LYS A 158 18.56 8.21 -1.67
C LYS A 158 18.68 8.23 -3.17
#